data_cefafc867f00a4932d892c3a058bfeb9
#
_entry.id   cefafc867f00a4932d892c3a058bfeb9
#
_cell.length_a   1.000
_cell.length_b   1.000
_cell.length_c   1.000
_cell.angle_alpha   90.00
_cell.angle_beta   90.00
_cell.angle_gamma   90.00
#
_symmetry.space_group_name_H-M   'P 1'
#
loop_
_entity.id
_entity.type
_entity.pdbx_description
1 polymer ?
#
loop_
_entity_poly.entity_id
_entity_poly.type
_entity_poly.pdbx_seq_one_letter_code
_entity_poly.pdbx_strand_id
1 'polypeptide(L)'
;MAQRGGSVVSHVRWGKKVFSPMIKKGEVDFLLAFEQLEAARWASYLKPQGIAIVADSVVIPVSAVAGDTPYPKWDAIRKILSQYTDNIYLVPTTRIAQEANNPRAVNMAMLGFISAFLDLPAEAWTDTMRRRLPSKFMKSSIDAFLKAAAEAKAAIKAKEHK
;
A
#
# COMPACT_ATOMS: atom_id res chain seq x y z
N MET A 1 -13.22 9.80 -9.52
CA MET A 1 -12.77 10.75 -8.48
C MET A 1 -11.26 10.92 -8.52
N ALA A 2 -10.46 9.85 -8.43
CA ALA A 2 -8.98 9.95 -8.56
C ALA A 2 -8.52 10.65 -9.86
N GLN A 3 -9.23 10.46 -10.95
CA GLN A 3 -8.95 11.12 -12.24
C GLN A 3 -9.08 12.66 -12.23
N ARG A 4 -9.68 13.23 -11.18
CA ARG A 4 -9.82 14.68 -10.98
C ARG A 4 -8.92 15.23 -9.88
N GLY A 5 -7.91 14.46 -9.42
CA GLY A 5 -6.96 14.87 -8.40
C GLY A 5 -7.50 14.85 -6.96
N GLY A 6 -8.63 14.19 -6.70
CA GLY A 6 -9.18 14.02 -5.35
C GLY A 6 -8.60 12.81 -4.62
N SER A 7 -8.44 12.91 -3.30
CA SER A 7 -8.13 11.77 -2.44
C SER A 7 -9.27 10.74 -2.50
N VAL A 8 -8.92 9.45 -2.64
CA VAL A 8 -9.87 8.35 -2.65
C VAL A 8 -9.48 7.37 -1.55
N VAL A 9 -10.44 7.05 -0.69
CA VAL A 9 -10.27 6.07 0.38
C VAL A 9 -11.27 4.93 0.24
N SER A 10 -10.82 3.72 0.54
CA SER A 10 -11.67 2.53 0.64
C SER A 10 -11.41 1.84 1.97
N HIS A 11 -12.48 1.37 2.60
CA HIS A 11 -12.40 0.58 3.82
C HIS A 11 -12.69 -0.87 3.48
N VAL A 12 -11.85 -1.78 3.94
CA VAL A 12 -12.03 -3.23 3.82
C VAL A 12 -11.99 -3.82 5.21
N ARG A 13 -13.01 -4.57 5.55
CA ARG A 13 -13.14 -5.27 6.83
C ARG A 13 -13.51 -6.72 6.58
N TRP A 14 -12.85 -7.63 7.27
CA TRP A 14 -13.25 -9.04 7.26
C TRP A 14 -13.14 -9.66 8.65
N GLY A 15 -13.92 -10.71 8.90
CA GLY A 15 -13.97 -11.41 10.16
C GLY A 15 -15.19 -12.33 10.20
N LYS A 16 -15.35 -13.06 11.31
CA LYS A 16 -16.50 -13.96 11.51
C LYS A 16 -17.84 -13.22 11.42
N LYS A 17 -17.88 -11.96 11.85
CA LYS A 17 -19.05 -11.09 11.77
C LYS A 17 -18.60 -9.64 11.61
N VAL A 18 -19.04 -8.98 10.56
CA VAL A 18 -18.75 -7.57 10.26
C VAL A 18 -20.06 -6.79 10.33
N PHE A 19 -20.17 -5.86 11.29
CA PHE A 19 -21.38 -5.08 11.51
C PHE A 19 -21.41 -3.78 10.70
N SER A 20 -20.24 -3.26 10.32
CA SER A 20 -20.11 -2.03 9.56
C SER A 20 -18.87 -2.09 8.70
N PRO A 21 -18.91 -1.60 7.45
CA PRO A 21 -17.70 -1.44 6.62
C PRO A 21 -16.82 -0.27 7.08
N MET A 22 -17.40 0.69 7.81
CA MET A 22 -16.66 1.88 8.26
C MET A 22 -15.71 1.53 9.40
N ILE A 23 -14.46 2.01 9.29
CA ILE A 23 -13.42 1.86 10.31
C ILE A 23 -13.18 3.23 10.94
N LYS A 24 -13.17 3.30 12.26
CA LYS A 24 -12.90 4.52 13.01
C LYS A 24 -11.40 4.84 13.06
N LYS A 25 -11.07 6.07 13.43
CA LYS A 25 -9.68 6.46 13.73
C LYS A 25 -9.13 5.57 14.85
N GLY A 26 -7.88 5.15 14.71
CA GLY A 26 -7.21 4.29 15.69
C GLY A 26 -7.60 2.80 15.63
N GLU A 27 -8.37 2.36 14.62
CA GLU A 27 -8.83 0.96 14.51
C GLU A 27 -8.29 0.21 13.28
N VAL A 28 -7.48 0.87 12.43
CA VAL A 28 -6.96 0.27 11.20
C VAL A 28 -5.75 -0.61 11.48
N ASP A 29 -5.82 -1.89 11.13
CA ASP A 29 -4.70 -2.83 11.21
C ASP A 29 -3.65 -2.55 10.14
N PHE A 30 -4.08 -2.28 8.90
CA PHE A 30 -3.23 -2.05 7.74
C PHE A 30 -3.67 -0.79 7.00
N LEU A 31 -2.78 0.19 6.89
CA LEU A 31 -2.94 1.35 6.02
C LEU A 31 -2.16 1.08 4.73
N LEU A 32 -2.89 0.88 3.63
CA LEU A 32 -2.33 0.74 2.29
C LEU A 32 -2.42 2.08 1.56
N ALA A 33 -1.31 2.78 1.42
CA ALA A 33 -1.25 4.09 0.78
C ALA A 33 -0.51 4.01 -0.57
N PHE A 34 -1.22 4.33 -1.63
CA PHE A 34 -0.68 4.34 -3.00
C PHE A 34 0.07 5.62 -3.35
N GLU A 35 0.17 6.56 -2.38
CA GLU A 35 0.86 7.82 -2.51
C GLU A 35 1.31 8.28 -1.10
N GLN A 36 2.50 8.89 -1.03
CA GLN A 36 3.15 9.17 0.25
C GLN A 36 2.41 10.20 1.10
N LEU A 37 1.90 11.28 0.51
CA LEU A 37 1.17 12.32 1.24
C LEU A 37 -0.18 11.81 1.76
N GLU A 38 -0.83 10.92 1.01
CA GLU A 38 -2.04 10.25 1.46
C GLU A 38 -1.78 9.36 2.67
N ALA A 39 -0.61 8.71 2.75
CA ALA A 39 -0.22 7.96 3.95
C ALA A 39 -0.21 8.85 5.20
N ALA A 40 0.40 10.04 5.12
CA ALA A 40 0.41 10.99 6.23
C ALA A 40 -1.00 11.47 6.59
N ARG A 41 -1.85 11.73 5.59
CA ARG A 41 -3.24 12.18 5.79
C ARG A 41 -4.09 11.18 6.55
N TRP A 42 -3.89 9.89 6.30
CA TRP A 42 -4.66 8.80 6.90
C TRP A 42 -3.96 8.12 8.08
N ALA A 43 -2.78 8.59 8.49
CA ALA A 43 -1.99 8.01 9.58
C ALA A 43 -2.78 7.86 10.89
N SER A 44 -3.64 8.82 11.23
CA SER A 44 -4.45 8.81 12.45
C SER A 44 -5.50 7.69 12.52
N TYR A 45 -5.71 6.97 11.42
CA TYR A 45 -6.59 5.81 11.39
C TYR A 45 -5.91 4.52 11.86
N LEU A 46 -4.56 4.47 11.83
CA LEU A 46 -3.81 3.32 12.34
C LEU A 46 -4.07 3.11 13.82
N LYS A 47 -4.27 1.86 14.21
CA LYS A 47 -4.21 1.46 15.61
C LYS A 47 -2.76 1.47 16.10
N PRO A 48 -2.51 1.53 17.41
CA PRO A 48 -1.19 1.25 17.97
C PRO A 48 -0.68 -0.11 17.43
N GLN A 49 0.58 -0.16 16.97
CA GLN A 49 1.17 -1.33 16.30
C GLN A 49 0.56 -1.71 14.94
N GLY A 50 -0.35 -0.92 14.38
CA GLY A 50 -0.83 -1.07 13.01
C GLY A 50 0.31 -0.94 12.00
N ILE A 51 0.12 -1.43 10.79
CA ILE A 51 1.15 -1.49 9.76
C ILE A 51 0.83 -0.48 8.65
N ALA A 52 1.76 0.44 8.39
CA ALA A 52 1.71 1.36 7.27
C ALA A 52 2.53 0.81 6.09
N ILE A 53 1.88 0.52 4.98
CA ILE A 53 2.48 0.07 3.72
C ILE A 53 2.27 1.19 2.71
N VAL A 54 3.36 1.84 2.29
CA VAL A 54 3.32 3.06 1.48
C VAL A 54 4.06 2.83 0.17
N ALA A 55 3.42 3.11 -0.96
CA ALA A 55 4.09 3.10 -2.25
C ALA A 55 5.11 4.24 -2.34
N ASP A 56 6.20 4.02 -3.07
CA ASP A 56 7.20 5.05 -3.37
C ASP A 56 6.70 6.14 -4.32
N SER A 57 5.45 6.06 -4.75
CA SER A 57 4.80 6.99 -5.65
C SER A 57 4.59 8.36 -5.01
N VAL A 58 4.87 9.39 -5.80
CA VAL A 58 4.66 10.81 -5.47
C VAL A 58 3.76 11.40 -6.53
N VAL A 59 2.61 11.94 -6.12
CA VAL A 59 1.70 12.68 -7.00
C VAL A 59 1.60 14.11 -6.48
N ILE A 60 2.26 15.03 -7.18
CA ILE A 60 2.25 16.44 -6.79
C ILE A 60 0.85 17.00 -7.02
N PRO A 61 0.15 17.47 -5.97
CA PRO A 61 -1.18 18.09 -6.14
C PRO A 61 -1.09 19.34 -7.02
N VAL A 62 -2.14 19.57 -7.83
CA VAL A 62 -2.21 20.76 -8.70
C VAL A 62 -2.07 22.06 -7.90
N SER A 63 -2.59 22.10 -6.67
CA SER A 63 -2.44 23.21 -5.73
C SER A 63 -1.00 23.46 -5.30
N ALA A 64 -0.15 22.43 -5.27
CA ALA A 64 1.28 22.57 -4.95
C ALA A 64 2.11 22.99 -6.17
N VAL A 65 1.62 22.71 -7.38
CA VAL A 65 2.23 23.21 -8.63
C VAL A 65 2.01 24.72 -8.81
N ALA A 66 0.90 25.23 -8.28
CA ALA A 66 0.51 26.65 -8.36
C ALA A 66 0.95 27.49 -7.15
N GLY A 67 1.53 26.87 -6.11
CA GLY A 67 1.94 27.53 -4.86
C GLY A 67 3.38 27.24 -4.48
N ASP A 68 3.96 28.09 -3.62
CA ASP A 68 5.35 28.00 -3.16
C ASP A 68 5.61 26.87 -2.13
N THR A 69 4.67 25.95 -1.92
CA THR A 69 4.83 24.89 -0.94
C THR A 69 5.39 23.63 -1.59
N PRO A 70 6.66 23.28 -1.35
CA PRO A 70 7.25 22.08 -1.94
C PRO A 70 6.61 20.81 -1.39
N TYR A 71 6.56 19.76 -2.22
CA TYR A 71 6.12 18.43 -1.77
C TYR A 71 7.04 17.93 -0.64
N PRO A 72 6.50 17.42 0.47
CA PRO A 72 7.30 16.99 1.61
C PRO A 72 8.18 15.78 1.24
N LYS A 73 9.42 15.77 1.71
CA LYS A 73 10.32 14.62 1.57
C LYS A 73 9.81 13.43 2.38
N TRP A 74 10.19 12.22 1.98
CA TRP A 74 9.81 10.99 2.67
C TRP A 74 10.07 11.01 4.18
N ASP A 75 11.20 11.57 4.62
CA ASP A 75 11.55 11.65 6.05
C ASP A 75 10.51 12.44 6.86
N ALA A 76 9.96 13.52 6.30
CA ALA A 76 8.90 14.28 6.94
C ALA A 76 7.60 13.47 7.05
N ILE A 77 7.24 12.76 5.98
CA ILE A 77 6.08 11.86 5.95
C ILE A 77 6.25 10.72 6.95
N ARG A 78 7.42 10.08 6.96
CA ARG A 78 7.77 9.02 7.90
C ARG A 78 7.68 9.50 9.34
N LYS A 79 8.14 10.72 9.64
CA LYS A 79 8.04 11.32 10.98
C LYS A 79 6.57 11.50 11.43
N ILE A 80 5.66 11.80 10.50
CA ILE A 80 4.23 11.86 10.81
C ILE A 80 3.69 10.46 11.11
N LEU A 81 4.01 9.48 10.28
CA LEU A 81 3.57 8.09 10.46
C LEU A 81 4.11 7.49 11.77
N SER A 82 5.35 7.81 12.15
CA SER A 82 5.98 7.29 13.38
C SER A 82 5.35 7.80 14.68
N GLN A 83 4.47 8.79 14.62
CA GLN A 83 3.63 9.18 15.76
C GLN A 83 2.52 8.16 16.07
N TYR A 84 2.21 7.27 15.13
CA TYR A 84 1.12 6.29 15.22
C TYR A 84 1.63 4.85 15.24
N THR A 85 2.74 4.55 14.54
CA THR A 85 3.30 3.21 14.45
C THR A 85 4.79 3.22 14.09
N ASP A 86 5.53 2.22 14.58
CA ASP A 86 6.91 1.92 14.15
C ASP A 86 6.94 0.98 12.93
N ASN A 87 5.80 0.38 12.58
CA ASN A 87 5.68 -0.58 11.49
C ASN A 87 5.43 0.11 10.15
N ILE A 88 6.42 0.85 9.66
CA ILE A 88 6.33 1.62 8.42
C ILE A 88 7.20 0.93 7.35
N TYR A 89 6.60 0.68 6.17
CA TYR A 89 7.25 0.08 5.02
C TYR A 89 7.04 0.96 3.79
N LEU A 90 8.15 1.43 3.19
CA LEU A 90 8.14 2.08 1.88
C LEU A 90 8.39 1.01 0.82
N VAL A 91 7.41 0.79 -0.05
CA VAL A 91 7.45 -0.26 -1.07
C VAL A 91 7.93 0.34 -2.38
N PRO A 92 8.99 -0.22 -3.02
CA PRO A 92 9.51 0.28 -4.29
C PRO A 92 8.64 -0.18 -5.46
N THR A 93 7.38 0.25 -5.45
CA THR A 93 6.35 -0.17 -6.41
C THR A 93 6.68 0.22 -7.83
N THR A 94 7.34 1.37 -8.02
CA THR A 94 7.78 1.85 -9.34
C THR A 94 8.77 0.87 -9.97
N ARG A 95 9.79 0.46 -9.22
CA ARG A 95 10.78 -0.52 -9.66
C ARG A 95 10.14 -1.88 -9.95
N ILE A 96 9.31 -2.38 -9.02
CA ILE A 96 8.63 -3.67 -9.18
C ILE A 96 7.75 -3.69 -10.44
N ALA A 97 6.99 -2.62 -10.70
CA ALA A 97 6.13 -2.51 -11.87
C ALA A 97 6.94 -2.46 -13.18
N GLN A 98 8.08 -1.76 -13.19
CA GLN A 98 8.99 -1.71 -14.33
C GLN A 98 9.59 -3.09 -14.64
N GLU A 99 10.09 -3.79 -13.62
CA GLU A 99 10.67 -5.13 -13.75
C GLU A 99 9.65 -6.19 -14.17
N ALA A 100 8.36 -5.99 -13.85
CA ALA A 100 7.26 -6.80 -14.35
C ALA A 100 6.80 -6.39 -15.76
N ASN A 101 7.47 -5.44 -16.41
CA ASN A 101 7.07 -4.86 -17.71
C ASN A 101 5.60 -4.38 -17.74
N ASN A 102 5.10 -3.88 -16.61
CA ASN A 102 3.75 -3.37 -16.49
C ASN A 102 3.69 -2.18 -15.52
N PRO A 103 3.81 -0.94 -16.01
CA PRO A 103 3.73 0.26 -15.17
C PRO A 103 2.42 0.40 -14.37
N ARG A 104 1.36 -0.33 -14.77
CA ARG A 104 0.06 -0.35 -14.08
C ARG A 104 -0.02 -1.40 -12.97
N ALA A 105 1.02 -2.21 -12.78
CA ALA A 105 1.03 -3.29 -11.77
C ALA A 105 1.32 -2.80 -10.33
N VAL A 106 1.40 -1.49 -10.10
CA VAL A 106 1.58 -0.90 -8.76
C VAL A 106 0.56 -1.47 -7.75
N ASN A 107 -0.71 -1.59 -8.16
CA ASN A 107 -1.74 -2.16 -7.30
C ASN A 107 -1.44 -3.62 -6.91
N MET A 108 -0.91 -4.40 -7.86
CA MET A 108 -0.57 -5.79 -7.61
C MET A 108 0.68 -5.91 -6.73
N ALA A 109 1.65 -5.00 -6.87
CA ALA A 109 2.79 -4.92 -5.98
C ALA A 109 2.36 -4.60 -4.53
N MET A 110 1.46 -3.63 -4.35
CA MET A 110 0.92 -3.30 -3.03
C MET A 110 0.15 -4.47 -2.40
N LEU A 111 -0.67 -5.18 -3.18
CA LEU A 111 -1.36 -6.40 -2.73
C LEU A 111 -0.37 -7.54 -2.41
N GLY A 112 0.69 -7.68 -3.20
CA GLY A 112 1.75 -8.65 -2.92
C GLY A 112 2.46 -8.35 -1.60
N PHE A 113 2.76 -7.09 -1.35
CA PHE A 113 3.43 -6.69 -0.12
C PHE A 113 2.58 -6.97 1.12
N ILE A 114 1.29 -6.58 1.12
CA ILE A 114 0.40 -6.84 2.26
C ILE A 114 0.13 -8.34 2.45
N SER A 115 0.15 -9.15 1.39
CA SER A 115 -0.13 -10.59 1.48
C SER A 115 0.83 -11.32 2.44
N ALA A 116 2.04 -10.81 2.63
CA ALA A 116 3.02 -11.39 3.56
C ALA A 116 2.65 -11.22 5.05
N PHE A 117 1.69 -10.33 5.35
CA PHE A 117 1.18 -10.11 6.71
C PHE A 117 -0.16 -10.79 6.98
N LEU A 118 -0.73 -11.45 5.97
CA LEU A 118 -2.04 -12.08 6.05
C LEU A 118 -1.89 -13.59 5.98
N ASP A 119 -2.63 -14.28 6.84
CA ASP A 119 -2.67 -15.75 6.85
C ASP A 119 -3.59 -16.26 5.71
N LEU A 120 -3.15 -16.03 4.48
CA LEU A 120 -3.82 -16.48 3.26
C LEU A 120 -2.79 -17.13 2.34
N PRO A 121 -3.07 -18.34 1.80
CA PRO A 121 -2.14 -19.01 0.90
C PRO A 121 -1.94 -18.22 -0.40
N ALA A 122 -0.71 -18.25 -0.92
CA ALA A 122 -0.35 -17.50 -2.14
C ALA A 122 -1.22 -17.91 -3.34
N GLU A 123 -1.62 -19.17 -3.39
CA GLU A 123 -2.50 -19.74 -4.41
C GLU A 123 -3.87 -19.05 -4.44
N ALA A 124 -4.44 -18.74 -3.28
CA ALA A 124 -5.73 -18.04 -3.19
C ALA A 124 -5.69 -16.67 -3.86
N TRP A 125 -4.55 -15.96 -3.71
CA TRP A 125 -4.31 -14.67 -4.37
C TRP A 125 -4.17 -14.84 -5.88
N THR A 126 -3.27 -15.73 -6.32
CA THR A 126 -2.99 -15.92 -7.75
C THR A 126 -4.18 -16.48 -8.51
N ASP A 127 -4.97 -17.37 -7.93
CA ASP A 127 -6.19 -17.90 -8.53
C ASP A 127 -7.27 -16.84 -8.67
N THR A 128 -7.37 -15.95 -7.67
CA THR A 128 -8.28 -14.80 -7.76
C THR A 128 -7.84 -13.85 -8.87
N MET A 129 -6.54 -13.59 -9.02
CA MET A 129 -6.02 -12.79 -10.11
C MET A 129 -6.32 -13.43 -11.48
N ARG A 130 -6.11 -14.75 -11.63
CA ARG A 130 -6.41 -15.48 -12.87
C ARG A 130 -7.88 -15.37 -13.27
N ARG A 131 -8.80 -15.34 -12.30
CA ARG A 131 -10.23 -15.19 -12.55
C ARG A 131 -10.68 -13.77 -12.83
N ARG A 132 -9.95 -12.76 -12.35
CA ARG A 132 -10.39 -11.35 -12.37
C ARG A 132 -9.65 -10.48 -13.36
N LEU A 133 -8.40 -10.80 -13.68
CA LEU A 133 -7.58 -9.97 -14.54
C LEU A 133 -7.73 -10.36 -16.01
N PRO A 134 -7.71 -9.39 -16.94
CA PRO A 134 -7.63 -9.68 -18.34
C PRO A 134 -6.35 -10.46 -18.68
N SER A 135 -6.44 -11.45 -19.56
CA SER A 135 -5.32 -12.35 -19.94
C SER A 135 -4.05 -11.59 -20.34
N LYS A 136 -4.23 -10.45 -21.03
CA LYS A 136 -3.13 -9.58 -21.49
C LYS A 136 -2.22 -9.09 -20.34
N PHE A 137 -2.77 -8.87 -19.16
CA PHE A 137 -2.03 -8.31 -18.01
C PHE A 137 -1.79 -9.33 -16.90
N MET A 138 -2.32 -10.54 -17.04
CA MET A 138 -2.32 -11.54 -15.99
C MET A 138 -0.90 -11.90 -15.54
N LYS A 139 -0.04 -12.29 -16.46
CA LYS A 139 1.34 -12.71 -16.14
C LYS A 139 2.09 -11.60 -15.41
N SER A 140 2.18 -10.42 -16.00
CA SER A 140 2.91 -9.29 -15.42
C SER A 140 2.35 -8.83 -14.07
N SER A 141 1.05 -8.96 -13.86
CA SER A 141 0.40 -8.64 -12.58
C SER A 141 0.75 -9.66 -11.50
N ILE A 142 0.76 -10.96 -11.82
CA ILE A 142 1.17 -12.03 -10.90
C ILE A 142 2.67 -11.90 -10.59
N ASP A 143 3.50 -11.62 -11.57
CA ASP A 143 4.95 -11.43 -11.39
C ASP A 143 5.24 -10.26 -10.41
N ALA A 144 4.55 -9.12 -10.57
CA ALA A 144 4.66 -7.98 -9.67
C ALA A 144 4.19 -8.33 -8.23
N PHE A 145 3.08 -9.06 -8.10
CA PHE A 145 2.56 -9.52 -6.82
C PHE A 145 3.58 -10.42 -6.11
N LEU A 146 4.06 -11.47 -6.76
CA LEU A 146 4.99 -12.43 -6.16
C LEU A 146 6.32 -11.79 -5.76
N LYS A 147 6.82 -10.86 -6.58
CA LYS A 147 8.02 -10.11 -6.29
C LYS A 147 7.87 -9.25 -5.05
N ALA A 148 6.80 -8.49 -4.97
CA ALA A 148 6.52 -7.66 -3.79
C ALA A 148 6.28 -8.50 -2.52
N ALA A 149 5.64 -9.66 -2.62
CA ALA A 149 5.47 -10.58 -1.49
C ALA A 149 6.83 -11.12 -0.98
N ALA A 150 7.76 -11.41 -1.88
CA ALA A 150 9.11 -11.83 -1.50
C ALA A 150 9.89 -10.70 -0.80
N GLU A 151 9.79 -9.47 -1.30
CA GLU A 151 10.42 -8.30 -0.67
C GLU A 151 9.83 -8.01 0.72
N ALA A 152 8.52 -8.16 0.88
CA ALA A 152 7.86 -8.00 2.17
C ALA A 152 8.39 -9.00 3.20
N LYS A 153 8.49 -10.28 2.83
CA LYS A 153 9.05 -11.32 3.72
C LYS A 153 10.48 -11.00 4.15
N ALA A 154 11.31 -10.51 3.23
CA ALA A 154 12.67 -10.08 3.52
C ALA A 154 12.69 -8.87 4.48
N ALA A 155 11.82 -7.88 4.26
CA ALA A 155 11.72 -6.70 5.09
C ALA A 155 11.21 -7.00 6.52
N ILE A 156 10.26 -7.92 6.65
CA ILE A 156 9.75 -8.40 7.95
C ILE A 156 10.89 -9.06 8.72
N LYS A 157 11.57 -10.04 8.10
CA LYS A 157 12.70 -10.75 8.72
C LYS A 157 13.82 -9.81 9.15
N ALA A 158 14.12 -8.78 8.37
CA ALA A 158 15.15 -7.79 8.70
C ALA A 158 14.77 -6.91 9.91
N LYS A 159 13.47 -6.75 10.21
CA LYS A 159 13.00 -6.05 11.40
C LYS A 159 13.01 -6.88 12.66
N GLU A 160 12.79 -8.19 12.55
CA GLU A 160 12.81 -9.12 13.68
C GLU A 160 14.21 -9.33 14.29
N HIS A 161 15.27 -8.97 13.52
CA HIS A 161 16.66 -9.12 13.92
C HIS A 161 17.30 -7.80 14.43
N LYS A 162 16.50 -6.75 14.64
CA LYS A 162 16.92 -5.46 15.18
C LYS A 162 16.32 -5.20 16.55
#